data_9ef41b8a1f1abbadc284a62743003821
#
_entry.id   9ef41b8a1f1abbadc284a62743003821
#
_cell.length_a   1.000
_cell.length_b   1.000
_cell.length_c   1.000
_cell.angle_alpha   90.00
_cell.angle_beta   90.00
_cell.angle_gamma   90.00
#
_symmetry.space_group_name_H-M   'P 1'
#
loop_
_entity.id
_entity.type
_entity.pdbx_description
1 polymer ?
#
loop_
_entity_poly.entity_id
_entity_poly.type
_entity_poly.pdbx_seq_one_letter_code
_entity_poly.pdbx_strand_id
1 'polypeptide(L)'
;MYIVVEGEDPGFDIFVNGRSLARNEDALERLALRLGVRPLIEFFSADENSMSLLIEEGAGNQDLMRRLPPPQWYSPGDGLRTVRALVEALSDEPQQLGTEGEQVLSELLEYAQVLGKTKERNMRWHLAVSWR
;
A
#
# COMPACT_ATOMS: atom_id res chain seq x y z
N MET A 1 -5.62 -3.81 1.85
CA MET A 1 -4.50 -3.13 1.17
C MET A 1 -3.44 -4.14 0.80
N TYR A 2 -3.10 -4.24 -0.46
CA TYR A 2 -2.13 -5.23 -0.93
C TYR A 2 -1.24 -4.64 -2.03
N ILE A 3 -0.08 -5.27 -2.23
CA ILE A 3 0.91 -4.85 -3.22
C ILE A 3 0.63 -5.54 -4.55
N VAL A 4 0.66 -4.78 -5.64
CA VAL A 4 0.62 -5.29 -7.02
C VAL A 4 1.94 -4.92 -7.68
N VAL A 5 2.62 -5.90 -8.26
CA VAL A 5 3.89 -5.71 -8.95
C VAL A 5 3.68 -5.82 -10.46
N GLU A 6 4.31 -4.94 -11.22
CA GLU A 6 4.23 -4.93 -12.67
C GLU A 6 4.78 -6.23 -13.26
N GLY A 7 4.05 -6.82 -14.20
CA GLY A 7 4.44 -8.08 -14.84
C GLY A 7 3.58 -9.25 -14.40
N GLU A 8 3.64 -10.36 -15.13
CA GLU A 8 2.82 -11.54 -14.88
C GLU A 8 3.38 -12.44 -13.77
N ASP A 9 4.70 -12.53 -13.68
CA ASP A 9 5.36 -13.38 -12.69
C ASP A 9 6.59 -12.66 -12.14
N PRO A 10 6.47 -12.11 -10.90
CA PRO A 10 7.62 -11.46 -10.27
C PRO A 10 8.71 -12.44 -9.82
N GLY A 11 8.43 -13.74 -9.78
CA GLY A 11 9.38 -14.76 -9.35
C GLY A 11 9.58 -14.85 -7.83
N PHE A 12 8.72 -14.21 -7.07
CA PHE A 12 8.72 -14.28 -5.60
C PHE A 12 7.30 -14.02 -5.08
N ASP A 13 7.06 -14.39 -3.82
CA ASP A 13 5.76 -14.18 -3.19
C ASP A 13 5.56 -12.70 -2.84
N ILE A 14 4.51 -12.09 -3.39
CA ILE A 14 4.15 -10.70 -3.14
C ILE A 14 3.00 -10.57 -2.14
N PHE A 15 2.49 -11.69 -1.64
CA PHE A 15 1.36 -11.66 -0.69
C PHE A 15 1.80 -11.08 0.64
N VAL A 16 1.07 -10.06 1.10
CA VAL A 16 1.23 -9.47 2.42
C VAL A 16 -0.15 -9.15 2.98
N ASN A 17 -0.32 -9.37 4.27
CA ASN A 17 -1.55 -8.98 4.95
C ASN A 17 -1.49 -7.48 5.24
N GLY A 18 -2.43 -6.72 4.71
CA GLY A 18 -2.48 -5.27 4.90
C GLY A 18 -3.74 -4.81 5.62
N ARG A 19 -4.39 -5.67 6.40
CA ARG A 19 -5.65 -5.33 7.08
C ARG A 19 -5.47 -4.24 8.13
N SER A 20 -4.44 -4.35 8.96
CA SER A 20 -4.16 -3.36 9.99
C SER A 20 -3.70 -2.04 9.38
N LEU A 21 -2.92 -2.10 8.29
CA LEU A 21 -2.54 -0.91 7.55
C LEU A 21 -3.77 -0.18 7.01
N ALA A 22 -4.72 -0.90 6.45
CA ALA A 22 -5.94 -0.32 5.90
C ALA A 22 -6.79 0.34 7.00
N ARG A 23 -6.92 -0.31 8.16
CA ARG A 23 -7.69 0.24 9.28
C ARG A 23 -7.05 1.49 9.87
N ASN A 24 -5.73 1.63 9.78
CA ASN A 24 -4.99 2.74 10.36
C ASN A 24 -4.48 3.73 9.31
N GLU A 25 -5.05 3.70 8.11
CA GLU A 25 -4.58 4.50 6.98
C GLU A 25 -4.55 6.00 7.29
N ASP A 26 -5.60 6.54 7.92
CA ASP A 26 -5.65 7.96 8.28
C ASP A 26 -4.52 8.35 9.24
N ALA A 27 -4.27 7.53 10.25
CA ALA A 27 -3.19 7.77 11.21
C ALA A 27 -1.82 7.67 10.54
N LEU A 28 -1.66 6.70 9.64
CA LEU A 28 -0.41 6.52 8.89
C LEU A 28 -0.15 7.68 7.94
N GLU A 29 -1.19 8.22 7.30
CA GLU A 29 -1.07 9.40 6.45
C GLU A 29 -0.55 10.60 7.25
N ARG A 30 -1.15 10.86 8.41
CA ARG A 30 -0.71 11.95 9.28
C ARG A 30 0.73 11.77 9.74
N LEU A 31 1.12 10.54 10.08
CA LEU A 31 2.49 10.24 10.49
C LEU A 31 3.47 10.48 9.33
N ALA A 32 3.13 10.01 8.14
CA ALA A 32 3.98 10.20 6.95
C ALA A 32 4.20 11.68 6.66
N LEU A 33 3.14 12.49 6.75
CA LEU A 33 3.24 13.94 6.53
C LEU A 33 4.16 14.61 7.55
N ARG A 34 4.09 14.19 8.83
CA ARG A 34 5.02 14.68 9.86
C ARG A 34 6.47 14.29 9.58
N LEU A 35 6.68 13.09 9.05
CA LEU A 35 8.02 12.60 8.72
C LEU A 35 8.58 13.17 7.43
N GLY A 36 7.75 13.90 6.67
CA GLY A 36 8.17 14.47 5.40
C GLY A 36 8.31 13.45 4.28
N VAL A 37 7.61 12.33 4.36
CA VAL A 37 7.60 11.30 3.33
C VAL A 37 6.22 11.20 2.68
N ARG A 38 6.19 10.58 1.50
CA ARG A 38 4.97 10.41 0.73
C ARG A 38 4.04 9.41 1.44
N PRO A 39 2.76 9.76 1.73
CA PRO A 39 1.84 8.81 2.36
C PRO A 39 1.60 7.56 1.51
N LEU A 40 1.34 6.42 2.16
CA LEU A 40 1.06 5.16 1.46
C LEU A 40 -0.13 5.29 0.51
N ILE A 41 -1.15 6.07 0.87
CA ILE A 41 -2.33 6.26 0.03
C ILE A 41 -1.99 6.83 -1.35
N GLU A 42 -0.90 7.56 -1.48
CA GLU A 42 -0.47 8.12 -2.76
C GLU A 42 0.11 7.08 -3.72
N PHE A 43 0.46 5.89 -3.23
CA PHE A 43 0.88 4.78 -4.07
C PHE A 43 -0.29 3.93 -4.56
N PHE A 44 -1.48 4.36 -4.27
CA PHE A 44 -2.71 3.68 -4.63
C PHE A 44 -3.00 3.84 -6.11
N SER A 45 -3.40 2.75 -6.75
CA SER A 45 -3.90 2.78 -8.12
C SER A 45 -5.04 1.78 -8.24
N ALA A 46 -6.11 2.19 -8.96
CA ALA A 46 -7.20 1.27 -9.27
C ALA A 46 -6.76 0.35 -10.40
N ASP A 47 -6.95 -0.95 -10.22
CA ASP A 47 -6.78 -1.92 -11.29
C ASP A 47 -8.16 -2.35 -11.82
N GLU A 48 -8.16 -3.08 -12.95
CA GLU A 48 -9.42 -3.53 -13.57
C GLU A 48 -10.22 -4.42 -12.64
N ASN A 49 -9.57 -5.26 -11.85
CA ASN A 49 -10.25 -6.17 -10.93
C ASN A 49 -10.93 -5.40 -9.80
N SER A 50 -10.27 -4.43 -9.22
CA SER A 50 -10.85 -3.59 -8.17
C SER A 50 -12.04 -2.79 -8.70
N MET A 51 -11.95 -2.27 -9.92
CA MET A 51 -13.02 -1.53 -10.56
C MET A 51 -14.23 -2.42 -10.87
N SER A 52 -13.99 -3.63 -11.36
CA SER A 52 -15.06 -4.59 -11.63
C SER A 52 -15.81 -4.98 -10.36
N LEU A 53 -15.10 -5.19 -9.26
CA LEU A 53 -15.72 -5.50 -7.97
C LEU A 53 -16.58 -4.34 -7.46
N LEU A 54 -16.11 -3.10 -7.63
CA LEU A 54 -16.90 -1.92 -7.26
C LEU A 54 -18.22 -1.85 -8.02
N ILE A 55 -18.18 -2.14 -9.30
CA ILE A 55 -19.38 -2.14 -10.15
C ILE A 55 -20.34 -3.26 -9.74
N GLU A 56 -19.84 -4.46 -9.51
CA GLU A 56 -20.64 -5.62 -9.11
C GLU A 56 -21.32 -5.41 -7.77
N GLU A 57 -20.68 -4.72 -6.85
CA GLU A 57 -21.25 -4.42 -5.54
C GLU A 57 -22.18 -3.20 -5.56
N GLY A 58 -22.33 -2.55 -6.70
CA GLY A 58 -23.17 -1.37 -6.84
C GLY A 58 -22.60 -0.12 -6.20
N ALA A 59 -21.37 -0.18 -5.71
CA ALA A 59 -20.70 0.94 -5.06
C ALA A 59 -20.09 1.92 -6.07
N GLY A 60 -19.97 1.50 -7.33
CA GLY A 60 -19.44 2.33 -8.40
C GLY A 60 -20.43 2.47 -9.53
N ASN A 61 -20.42 3.60 -10.19
CA ASN A 61 -21.15 3.83 -11.43
C ASN A 61 -20.14 4.20 -12.52
N GLN A 62 -20.62 4.36 -13.75
CA GLN A 62 -19.74 4.72 -14.87
C GLN A 62 -19.05 6.07 -14.66
N ASP A 63 -19.70 6.99 -13.96
CA ASP A 63 -19.11 8.29 -13.66
C ASP A 63 -17.94 8.16 -12.67
N LEU A 64 -18.04 7.28 -11.69
CA LEU A 64 -16.95 7.00 -10.77
C LEU A 64 -15.76 6.42 -11.54
N MET A 65 -15.99 5.50 -12.48
CA MET A 65 -14.93 4.92 -13.31
C MET A 65 -14.20 5.99 -14.13
N ARG A 66 -14.93 6.95 -14.65
CA ARG A 66 -14.35 8.06 -15.42
C ARG A 66 -13.49 8.98 -14.56
N ARG A 67 -13.80 9.07 -13.27
CA ARG A 67 -13.06 9.90 -12.31
C ARG A 67 -11.83 9.22 -11.75
N LEU A 68 -11.75 7.88 -11.82
CA LEU A 68 -10.58 7.16 -11.37
C LEU A 68 -9.45 7.36 -12.38
N PRO A 69 -8.25 7.68 -11.90
CA PRO A 69 -7.11 7.81 -12.80
C PRO A 69 -6.77 6.45 -13.42
N PRO A 70 -6.16 6.42 -14.62
CA PRO A 70 -5.68 5.17 -15.19
C PRO A 70 -4.66 4.52 -14.25
N PRO A 71 -4.47 3.19 -14.36
CA PRO A 71 -3.49 2.49 -13.53
C PRO A 71 -2.12 3.16 -13.61
N GLN A 72 -1.54 3.43 -12.45
CA GLN A 72 -0.23 4.06 -12.33
C GLN A 72 0.74 3.11 -11.65
N TRP A 73 2.00 3.20 -12.04
CA TRP A 73 3.06 2.38 -11.50
C TRP A 73 4.11 3.28 -10.84
N TYR A 74 4.64 2.84 -9.72
CA TYR A 74 5.56 3.62 -8.91
C TYR A 74 6.89 2.90 -8.74
N SER A 75 7.93 3.67 -8.44
CA SER A 75 9.24 3.13 -8.11
C SER A 75 9.20 2.44 -6.75
N PRO A 76 9.73 1.20 -6.63
CA PRO A 76 9.83 0.56 -5.32
C PRO A 76 10.74 1.31 -4.36
N GLY A 77 11.73 2.06 -4.87
CA GLY A 77 12.58 2.90 -4.02
C GLY A 77 11.80 3.98 -3.29
N ASP A 78 10.83 4.61 -3.97
CA ASP A 78 9.97 5.61 -3.34
C ASP A 78 9.08 4.98 -2.27
N GLY A 79 8.52 3.80 -2.55
CA GLY A 79 7.73 3.06 -1.58
C GLY A 79 8.54 2.64 -0.36
N LEU A 80 9.77 2.17 -0.58
CA LEU A 80 10.67 1.79 0.51
C LEU A 80 11.00 2.97 1.41
N ARG A 81 11.19 4.15 0.85
CA ARG A 81 11.45 5.36 1.64
C ARG A 81 10.33 5.61 2.64
N THR A 82 9.08 5.56 2.17
CA THR A 82 7.90 5.74 3.03
C THR A 82 7.79 4.62 4.06
N VAL A 83 7.87 3.36 3.63
CA VAL A 83 7.72 2.21 4.53
C VAL A 83 8.79 2.21 5.61
N ARG A 84 10.05 2.47 5.24
CA ARG A 84 11.16 2.51 6.21
C ARG A 84 11.01 3.65 7.22
N ALA A 85 10.55 4.82 6.78
CA ALA A 85 10.31 5.93 7.69
C ALA A 85 9.23 5.60 8.71
N LEU A 86 8.14 4.97 8.26
CA LEU A 86 7.06 4.53 9.13
C LEU A 86 7.52 3.44 10.10
N VAL A 87 8.31 2.48 9.63
CA VAL A 87 8.88 1.41 10.46
C VAL A 87 9.73 2.01 11.58
N GLU A 88 10.62 2.94 11.23
CA GLU A 88 11.49 3.60 12.21
C GLU A 88 10.69 4.34 13.27
N ALA A 89 9.70 5.13 12.86
CA ALA A 89 8.87 5.89 13.78
C ALA A 89 8.06 4.99 14.71
N LEU A 90 7.49 3.91 14.19
CA LEU A 90 6.70 2.97 14.99
C LEU A 90 7.57 2.05 15.85
N SER A 91 8.81 1.80 15.46
CA SER A 91 9.75 1.07 16.30
C SER A 91 10.13 1.87 17.54
N ASP A 92 10.25 3.19 17.41
CA ASP A 92 10.54 4.07 18.53
C ASP A 92 9.34 4.26 19.46
N GLU A 93 8.13 4.40 18.89
CA GLU A 93 6.90 4.62 19.65
C GLU A 93 5.75 3.76 19.10
N PRO A 94 5.73 2.43 19.39
CA PRO A 94 4.69 1.54 18.87
C PRO A 94 3.27 1.93 19.31
N GLN A 95 3.15 2.56 20.47
CA GLN A 95 1.85 2.94 21.02
C GLN A 95 1.17 4.11 20.30
N GLN A 96 1.84 4.75 19.33
CA GLN A 96 1.22 5.83 18.54
C GLN A 96 -0.07 5.39 17.86
N LEU A 97 -0.18 4.11 17.50
CA LEU A 97 -1.36 3.54 16.85
C LEU A 97 -2.20 2.69 17.81
N GLY A 98 -1.99 2.84 19.13
CA GLY A 98 -2.74 2.09 20.13
C GLY A 98 -2.42 0.60 20.09
N THR A 99 -3.45 -0.24 20.24
CA THR A 99 -3.30 -1.69 20.34
C THR A 99 -2.89 -2.36 19.03
N GLU A 100 -3.05 -1.69 17.91
CA GLU A 100 -2.69 -2.24 16.58
C GLU A 100 -1.29 -1.89 16.13
N GLY A 101 -0.55 -1.09 16.90
CA GLY A 101 0.77 -0.61 16.50
C GLY A 101 1.76 -1.72 16.15
N GLU A 102 1.81 -2.77 16.94
CA GLU A 102 2.70 -3.91 16.68
C GLU A 102 2.31 -4.67 15.40
N GLN A 103 1.02 -4.84 15.18
CA GLN A 103 0.53 -5.51 13.98
C GLN A 103 0.81 -4.68 12.73
N VAL A 104 0.60 -3.38 12.79
CA VAL A 104 0.93 -2.46 11.70
C VAL A 104 2.42 -2.52 11.39
N LEU A 105 3.25 -2.49 12.41
CA LEU A 105 4.71 -2.58 12.24
C LEU A 105 5.10 -3.89 11.55
N SER A 106 4.52 -5.01 11.96
CA SER A 106 4.77 -6.31 11.34
C SER A 106 4.41 -6.31 9.86
N GLU A 107 3.24 -5.75 9.51
CA GLU A 107 2.80 -5.65 8.12
C GLU A 107 3.72 -4.75 7.29
N LEU A 108 4.16 -3.63 7.86
CA LEU A 108 5.11 -2.73 7.18
C LEU A 108 6.44 -3.40 6.91
N LEU A 109 6.92 -4.23 7.83
CA LEU A 109 8.15 -4.99 7.63
C LEU A 109 8.02 -5.99 6.48
N GLU A 110 6.88 -6.64 6.36
CA GLU A 110 6.59 -7.52 5.22
C GLU A 110 6.54 -6.73 3.90
N TYR A 111 5.93 -5.56 3.91
CA TYR A 111 5.90 -4.67 2.75
C TYR A 111 7.32 -4.27 2.32
N ALA A 112 8.17 -3.94 3.29
CA ALA A 112 9.55 -3.58 3.01
C ALA A 112 10.31 -4.73 2.33
N GLN A 113 10.07 -5.97 2.76
CA GLN A 113 10.69 -7.14 2.13
C GLN A 113 10.24 -7.31 0.68
N VAL A 114 8.94 -7.20 0.41
CA VAL A 114 8.41 -7.32 -0.95
C VAL A 114 8.94 -6.20 -1.84
N LEU A 115 8.92 -4.97 -1.35
CA LEU A 115 9.42 -3.82 -2.13
C LEU A 115 10.93 -3.91 -2.38
N GLY A 116 11.69 -4.45 -1.42
CA GLY A 116 13.11 -4.69 -1.60
C GLY A 116 13.39 -5.66 -2.73
N LYS A 117 12.65 -6.77 -2.80
CA LYS A 117 12.76 -7.74 -3.89
C LYS A 117 12.31 -7.15 -5.21
N THR A 118 11.24 -6.34 -5.20
CA THR A 118 10.73 -5.64 -6.38
C THR A 118 11.81 -4.71 -6.96
N LYS A 119 12.49 -3.99 -6.09
CA LYS A 119 13.59 -3.09 -6.48
C LYS A 119 14.77 -3.86 -7.10
N GLU A 120 15.15 -5.00 -6.50
CA GLU A 120 16.23 -5.84 -7.02
C GLU A 120 15.96 -6.34 -8.44
N ARG A 121 14.68 -6.51 -8.80
CA ARG A 121 14.25 -6.98 -10.10
C ARG A 121 13.92 -5.85 -11.08
N ASN A 122 14.11 -4.59 -10.67
CA ASN A 122 13.80 -3.40 -11.46
C ASN A 122 12.35 -3.36 -11.95
N MET A 123 11.42 -3.82 -11.10
CA MET A 123 9.98 -3.82 -11.40
C MET A 123 9.31 -2.64 -10.69
N ARG A 124 8.16 -2.23 -11.20
CA ARG A 124 7.35 -1.18 -10.59
C ARG A 124 6.18 -1.80 -9.82
N TRP A 125 5.52 -0.99 -9.01
CA TRP A 125 4.47 -1.47 -8.12
C TRP A 125 3.40 -0.40 -7.88
N HIS A 126 2.28 -0.82 -7.34
CA HIS A 126 1.28 0.07 -6.74
C HIS A 126 0.55 -0.66 -5.61
N LEU A 127 -0.21 0.09 -4.82
CA LEU A 127 -1.11 -0.47 -3.83
C LEU A 127 -2.52 -0.58 -4.39
N ALA A 128 -3.23 -1.61 -3.96
CA ALA A 128 -4.64 -1.81 -4.29
C ALA A 128 -5.44 -2.11 -3.03
N VAL A 129 -6.73 -1.86 -3.05
CA VAL A 129 -7.63 -2.15 -1.93
C VAL A 129 -8.27 -3.50 -2.13
N SER A 130 -8.31 -4.30 -1.06
CA SER A 130 -9.13 -5.50 -1.02
C SER A 130 -10.49 -5.15 -0.41
N TRP A 131 -11.55 -5.48 -1.14
CA TRP A 131 -12.93 -5.23 -0.70
C TRP A 131 -13.51 -6.40 0.09
N ARG A 132 -12.71 -7.41 0.36
CA ARG A 132 -13.14 -8.60 1.10
C ARG A 132 -12.47 -8.71 2.45
#